data_aabfed7ba0782838cc012b18d0c8b27d
#
_entry.id   aabfed7ba0782838cc012b18d0c8b27d
#
_cell.length_a   1.000
_cell.length_b   1.000
_cell.length_c   1.000
_cell.angle_alpha   90.00
_cell.angle_beta   90.00
_cell.angle_gamma   90.00
#
_symmetry.space_group_name_H-M   'P 1'
#
loop_
_entity.id
_entity.type
_entity.pdbx_description
1 polymer ?
#
loop_
_entity_poly.entity_id
_entity_poly.type
_entity_poly.pdbx_seq_one_letter_code
_entity_poly.pdbx_strand_id
1 'polypeptide(L)'
;NQYIAAQEPWKLAKDETQRERLATVLFTALQVVADANTLFTPYLPFSAQKIFETLGGSGVWAAQPEVVEVTDDSPLEPVGAGLPAKGRAYPVIMGDYVNQQAHWGRTDLTPGTPLSKPAPLFTKLDPELAETGPEWARVEKD
;
A
#
# COMPACT_ATOMS: atom_id res chain seq x y z
N ASN A 1 -2.08 -19.46 0.50
CA ASN A 1 -3.28 -20.24 0.08
C ASN A 1 -3.28 -21.69 0.56
N GLN A 2 -2.12 -22.38 0.65
CA GLN A 2 -2.06 -23.78 1.13
C GLN A 2 -2.60 -23.92 2.56
N TYR A 3 -2.27 -23.01 3.47
CA TYR A 3 -2.78 -23.02 4.84
C TYR A 3 -4.31 -22.96 4.88
N ILE A 4 -4.92 -22.00 4.19
CA ILE A 4 -6.38 -21.84 4.16
C ILE A 4 -7.04 -23.09 3.52
N ALA A 5 -6.46 -23.59 2.44
CA ALA A 5 -6.96 -24.80 1.78
C ALA A 5 -6.89 -26.04 2.71
N ALA A 6 -5.80 -26.19 3.48
CA ALA A 6 -5.62 -27.29 4.41
C ALA A 6 -6.51 -27.19 5.66
N GLN A 7 -6.80 -25.99 6.14
CA GLN A 7 -7.63 -25.77 7.33
C GLN A 7 -9.14 -25.73 7.03
N GLU A 8 -9.54 -25.52 5.78
CA GLU A 8 -10.93 -25.52 5.31
C GLU A 8 -11.89 -24.73 6.22
N PRO A 9 -11.64 -23.42 6.51
CA PRO A 9 -12.42 -22.65 7.47
C PRO A 9 -13.93 -22.60 7.14
N TRP A 10 -14.30 -22.76 5.88
CA TRP A 10 -15.71 -22.85 5.45
C TRP A 10 -16.40 -24.14 5.92
N LYS A 11 -15.66 -25.21 6.21
CA LYS A 11 -16.20 -26.42 6.84
C LYS A 11 -16.31 -26.22 8.35
N LEU A 12 -15.28 -25.65 8.99
CA LEU A 12 -15.31 -25.32 10.40
C LEU A 12 -16.46 -24.38 10.77
N ALA A 13 -16.78 -23.42 9.88
CA ALA A 13 -17.87 -22.46 10.11
C ALA A 13 -19.27 -23.09 10.15
N LYS A 14 -19.42 -24.34 9.71
CA LYS A 14 -20.72 -25.06 9.74
C LYS A 14 -20.95 -25.83 11.03
N ASP A 15 -19.94 -25.94 11.89
CA ASP A 15 -19.96 -26.72 13.12
C ASP A 15 -19.66 -25.77 14.32
N GLU A 16 -20.71 -25.51 15.12
CA GLU A 16 -20.59 -24.66 16.30
C GLU A 16 -19.58 -25.17 17.32
N THR A 17 -19.32 -26.47 17.35
CA THR A 17 -18.31 -27.06 18.27
C THR A 17 -16.89 -26.72 17.84
N GLN A 18 -16.67 -26.30 16.59
CA GLN A 18 -15.38 -25.94 16.03
C GLN A 18 -15.08 -24.42 16.03
N ARG A 19 -15.90 -23.63 16.74
CA ARG A 19 -15.83 -22.19 16.73
C ARG A 19 -14.48 -21.63 17.19
N GLU A 20 -13.87 -22.22 18.22
CA GLU A 20 -12.55 -21.80 18.70
C GLU A 20 -11.45 -22.10 17.70
N ARG A 21 -11.55 -23.27 17.03
CA ARG A 21 -10.63 -23.63 15.98
C ARG A 21 -10.76 -22.70 14.77
N LEU A 22 -11.99 -22.39 14.37
CA LEU A 22 -12.25 -21.45 13.28
C LEU A 22 -11.63 -20.09 13.61
N ALA A 23 -11.85 -19.57 14.83
CA ALA A 23 -11.29 -18.30 15.27
C ALA A 23 -9.75 -18.29 15.17
N THR A 24 -9.11 -19.37 15.62
CA THR A 24 -7.64 -19.53 15.53
C THR A 24 -7.16 -19.51 14.09
N VAL A 25 -7.84 -20.25 13.20
CA VAL A 25 -7.47 -20.32 11.78
C VAL A 25 -7.60 -18.97 11.09
N LEU A 26 -8.71 -18.27 11.34
CA LEU A 26 -8.94 -16.94 10.76
C LEU A 26 -7.98 -15.89 11.32
N PHE A 27 -7.73 -15.90 12.62
CA PHE A 27 -6.77 -14.99 13.26
C PHE A 27 -5.36 -15.20 12.70
N THR A 28 -4.92 -16.45 12.56
CA THR A 28 -3.61 -16.77 11.96
C THR A 28 -3.52 -16.25 10.52
N ALA A 29 -4.58 -16.40 9.73
CA ALA A 29 -4.61 -15.89 8.36
C ALA A 29 -4.51 -14.36 8.32
N LEU A 30 -5.26 -13.66 9.19
CA LEU A 30 -5.20 -12.21 9.29
C LEU A 30 -3.84 -11.71 9.77
N GLN A 31 -3.21 -12.42 10.71
CA GLN A 31 -1.85 -12.11 11.17
C GLN A 31 -0.84 -12.19 10.02
N VAL A 32 -0.94 -13.21 9.16
CA VAL A 32 -0.08 -13.31 7.96
C VAL A 32 -0.32 -12.15 7.00
N VAL A 33 -1.57 -11.70 6.85
CA VAL A 33 -1.88 -10.51 6.04
C VAL A 33 -1.23 -9.27 6.63
N ALA A 34 -1.30 -9.07 7.95
CA ALA A 34 -0.68 -7.94 8.63
C ALA A 34 0.86 -7.94 8.50
N ASP A 35 1.48 -9.11 8.68
CA ASP A 35 2.93 -9.27 8.53
C ASP A 35 3.37 -9.01 7.08
N ALA A 36 2.63 -9.53 6.10
CA ALA A 36 2.85 -9.26 4.68
C ALA A 36 2.68 -7.77 4.35
N ASN A 37 1.70 -7.10 4.95
CA ASN A 37 1.50 -5.66 4.78
C ASN A 37 2.72 -4.86 5.21
N THR A 38 3.35 -5.22 6.33
CA THR A 38 4.60 -4.60 6.78
C THR A 38 5.70 -4.74 5.73
N LEU A 39 5.87 -5.94 5.15
CA LEU A 39 6.87 -6.20 4.12
C LEU A 39 6.63 -5.45 2.82
N PHE A 40 5.37 -5.27 2.43
CA PHE A 40 5.00 -4.57 1.19
C PHE A 40 4.92 -3.04 1.34
N THR A 41 4.90 -2.51 2.55
CA THR A 41 4.78 -1.07 2.81
C THR A 41 5.75 -0.20 2.01
N PRO A 42 7.05 -0.51 1.88
CA PRO A 42 7.98 0.32 1.10
C PRO A 42 7.69 0.34 -0.40
N TYR A 43 6.99 -0.65 -0.92
CA TYR A 43 6.69 -0.80 -2.34
C TYR A 43 5.28 -0.32 -2.69
N LEU A 44 4.34 -0.48 -1.77
CA LEU A 44 2.92 -0.21 -1.98
C LEU A 44 2.33 0.59 -0.81
N PRO A 45 2.85 1.79 -0.49
CA PRO A 45 2.50 2.52 0.72
C PRO A 45 1.00 2.86 0.80
N PHE A 46 0.38 3.24 -0.31
CA PHE A 46 -1.06 3.54 -0.34
C PHE A 46 -1.94 2.31 -0.14
N SER A 47 -1.53 1.17 -0.69
CA SER A 47 -2.24 -0.11 -0.48
C SER A 47 -2.06 -0.60 0.94
N ALA A 48 -0.87 -0.43 1.50
CA ALA A 48 -0.55 -0.79 2.88
C ALA A 48 -1.40 -0.01 3.88
N GLN A 49 -1.61 1.29 3.63
CA GLN A 49 -2.52 2.12 4.43
C GLN A 49 -3.95 1.56 4.42
N LYS A 50 -4.48 1.22 3.25
CA LYS A 50 -5.83 0.64 3.10
C LYS A 50 -5.98 -0.71 3.80
N ILE A 51 -4.94 -1.56 3.74
CA ILE A 51 -4.94 -2.85 4.45
C ILE A 51 -4.93 -2.62 5.96
N PHE A 52 -4.09 -1.71 6.46
CA PHE A 52 -4.04 -1.35 7.87
C PHE A 52 -5.40 -0.89 8.40
N GLU A 53 -6.07 0.02 7.70
CA GLU A 53 -7.42 0.50 8.04
C GLU A 53 -8.45 -0.62 7.99
N THR A 54 -8.36 -1.52 7.00
CA THR A 54 -9.25 -2.69 6.89
C THR A 54 -9.08 -3.65 8.07
N LEU A 55 -7.87 -3.78 8.58
CA LEU A 55 -7.55 -4.59 9.76
C LEU A 55 -7.90 -3.89 11.09
N GLY A 56 -8.55 -2.74 11.05
CA GLY A 56 -8.99 -1.99 12.22
C GLY A 56 -7.98 -0.98 12.74
N GLY A 57 -6.91 -0.73 12.01
CA GLY A 57 -5.95 0.32 12.32
C GLY A 57 -6.51 1.72 12.14
N SER A 58 -6.01 2.67 12.90
CA SER A 58 -6.39 4.08 12.83
C SER A 58 -5.15 4.98 12.72
N GLY A 59 -5.29 6.09 12.00
CA GLY A 59 -4.18 7.00 11.74
C GLY A 59 -3.33 6.59 10.54
N VAL A 60 -2.11 7.07 10.50
CA VAL A 60 -1.16 6.82 9.40
C VAL A 60 -0.31 5.60 9.73
N TRP A 61 -0.34 4.60 8.85
CA TRP A 61 0.45 3.37 8.98
C TRP A 61 1.95 3.62 8.79
N ALA A 62 2.28 4.35 7.72
CA ALA A 62 3.66 4.71 7.39
C ALA A 62 3.66 6.03 6.62
N ALA A 63 4.81 6.71 6.57
CA ALA A 63 4.98 7.91 5.78
C ALA A 63 4.50 7.69 4.34
N GLN A 64 3.62 8.57 3.87
CA GLN A 64 3.09 8.51 2.52
C GLN A 64 3.96 9.35 1.59
N PRO A 65 4.26 8.89 0.37
CA PRO A 65 4.93 9.71 -0.62
C PRO A 65 4.00 10.87 -1.05
N GLU A 66 4.57 12.04 -1.14
CA GLU A 66 3.90 13.27 -1.56
C GLU A 66 4.63 13.86 -2.76
N VAL A 67 3.90 14.36 -3.75
CA VAL A 67 4.49 15.05 -4.89
C VAL A 67 4.46 16.55 -4.60
N VAL A 68 5.65 17.14 -4.49
CA VAL A 68 5.82 18.57 -4.23
C VAL A 68 6.53 19.22 -5.42
N GLU A 69 6.02 20.36 -5.89
CA GLU A 69 6.75 21.17 -6.88
C GLU A 69 7.89 21.92 -6.19
N VAL A 70 9.09 21.71 -6.69
CA VAL A 70 10.31 22.36 -6.23
C VAL A 70 10.86 23.20 -7.37
N THR A 71 11.23 24.44 -7.07
CA THR A 71 11.92 25.30 -8.03
C THR A 71 13.42 25.20 -7.80
N ASP A 72 14.18 24.89 -8.85
CA ASP A 72 15.64 24.87 -8.78
C ASP A 72 16.21 26.26 -9.04
N ASP A 73 16.66 26.92 -8.01
CA ASP A 73 17.35 28.20 -8.07
C ASP A 73 18.88 28.05 -8.00
N SER A 74 19.37 26.82 -8.17
CA SER A 74 20.82 26.53 -8.16
C SER A 74 21.56 27.39 -9.18
N PRO A 75 22.71 27.98 -8.81
CA PRO A 75 23.57 28.67 -9.76
C PRO A 75 24.30 27.73 -10.72
N LEU A 76 24.23 26.41 -10.50
CA LEU A 76 24.91 25.42 -11.32
C LEU A 76 24.11 25.16 -12.59
N GLU A 77 24.81 25.17 -13.73
CA GLU A 77 24.22 24.71 -15.00
C GLU A 77 23.89 23.23 -14.92
N PRO A 78 22.71 22.82 -15.41
CA PRO A 78 22.33 21.41 -15.39
C PRO A 78 23.30 20.58 -16.23
N VAL A 79 23.89 19.56 -15.60
CA VAL A 79 24.80 18.62 -16.26
C VAL A 79 24.00 17.43 -16.76
N GLY A 80 23.64 17.43 -18.03
CA GLY A 80 22.99 16.29 -18.69
C GLY A 80 21.61 16.60 -19.28
N ALA A 81 21.24 15.83 -20.28
CA ALA A 81 19.93 15.93 -20.92
C ALA A 81 18.82 15.48 -19.95
N GLY A 82 17.81 16.33 -19.78
CA GLY A 82 16.63 16.01 -18.97
C GLY A 82 16.61 16.60 -17.57
N LEU A 83 17.65 17.32 -17.13
CA LEU A 83 17.59 18.07 -15.90
C LEU A 83 16.82 19.39 -16.08
N PRO A 84 16.07 19.85 -15.08
CA PRO A 84 15.31 21.09 -15.18
C PRO A 84 16.24 22.30 -15.32
N ALA A 85 15.86 23.24 -16.19
CA ALA A 85 16.56 24.50 -16.30
C ALA A 85 16.36 25.34 -15.03
N LYS A 86 17.31 26.23 -14.74
CA LYS A 86 17.26 27.15 -13.61
C LYS A 86 15.93 27.90 -13.58
N GLY A 87 15.31 27.97 -12.40
CA GLY A 87 14.02 28.65 -12.18
C GLY A 87 12.81 27.87 -12.69
N ARG A 88 12.98 26.66 -13.19
CA ARG A 88 11.89 25.80 -13.64
C ARG A 88 11.37 24.95 -12.48
N ALA A 89 10.07 24.98 -12.26
CA ALA A 89 9.42 24.07 -11.33
C ALA A 89 9.39 22.65 -11.88
N TYR A 90 9.66 21.68 -11.02
CA TYR A 90 9.57 20.25 -11.34
C TYR A 90 9.03 19.47 -10.16
N PRO A 91 8.29 18.38 -10.40
CA PRO A 91 7.75 17.55 -9.34
C PRO A 91 8.85 16.68 -8.70
N VAL A 92 8.89 16.67 -7.38
CA VAL A 92 9.77 15.80 -6.57
C VAL A 92 8.90 14.97 -5.64
N ILE A 93 9.20 13.69 -5.56
CA ILE A 93 8.56 12.82 -4.56
C ILE A 93 9.23 13.07 -3.22
N MET A 94 8.45 13.53 -2.27
CA MET A 94 8.87 13.76 -0.89
C MET A 94 7.98 12.99 0.07
N GLY A 95 8.33 12.98 1.36
CA GLY A 95 7.53 12.42 2.43
C GLY A 95 8.21 12.70 3.76
N ASP A 96 7.45 12.66 4.85
CA ASP A 96 8.01 12.86 6.18
C ASP A 96 8.73 11.60 6.69
N TYR A 97 9.83 11.26 6.02
CA TYR A 97 10.66 10.11 6.39
C TYR A 97 11.64 10.43 7.52
N VAL A 98 11.83 11.71 7.86
CA VAL A 98 12.80 12.16 8.86
C VAL A 98 12.22 12.07 10.26
N ASN A 99 10.95 12.43 10.42
CA ASN A 99 10.29 12.49 11.74
C ASN A 99 9.60 11.17 12.12
N GLN A 100 9.44 10.25 11.17
CA GLN A 100 8.87 8.95 11.44
C GLN A 100 9.98 7.92 11.71
N GLN A 101 10.04 7.46 12.95
CA GLN A 101 10.91 6.35 13.33
C GLN A 101 10.31 5.03 12.81
N ALA A 102 10.58 4.74 11.55
CA ALA A 102 10.19 3.47 10.97
C ALA A 102 11.08 2.34 11.53
N HIS A 103 10.47 1.22 11.88
CA HIS A 103 11.17 0.01 12.29
C HIS A 103 10.49 -1.20 11.66
N TRP A 104 11.29 -2.21 11.38
CA TRP A 104 10.78 -3.50 10.99
C TRP A 104 10.32 -4.27 12.21
N GLY A 105 9.07 -4.60 12.26
CA GLY A 105 8.49 -5.35 13.36
C GLY A 105 7.23 -6.09 12.94
N ARG A 106 6.89 -7.10 13.68
CA ARG A 106 5.63 -7.80 13.53
C ARG A 106 4.49 -6.87 13.92
N THR A 107 3.42 -6.88 13.16
CA THR A 107 2.17 -6.19 13.51
C THR A 107 1.33 -7.12 14.36
N ASP A 108 1.15 -6.79 15.63
CA ASP A 108 0.30 -7.58 16.53
C ASP A 108 -1.17 -7.17 16.38
N LEU A 109 -1.97 -8.06 15.81
CA LEU A 109 -3.42 -7.89 15.77
C LEU A 109 -4.03 -8.18 17.12
N THR A 110 -5.01 -7.38 17.52
CA THR A 110 -5.76 -7.59 18.76
C THR A 110 -7.04 -8.37 18.46
N PRO A 111 -7.24 -9.55 19.05
CA PRO A 111 -8.49 -10.30 18.90
C PRO A 111 -9.70 -9.45 19.31
N GLY A 112 -10.77 -9.51 18.52
CA GLY A 112 -11.99 -8.75 18.77
C GLY A 112 -12.00 -7.34 18.16
N THR A 113 -10.92 -6.89 17.53
CA THR A 113 -10.91 -5.63 16.78
C THR A 113 -11.90 -5.71 15.61
N PRO A 114 -12.83 -4.75 15.47
CA PRO A 114 -13.73 -4.71 14.34
C PRO A 114 -12.96 -4.51 13.03
N LEU A 115 -13.23 -5.34 12.05
CA LEU A 115 -12.67 -5.19 10.71
C LEU A 115 -13.57 -4.31 9.86
N SER A 116 -12.97 -3.46 9.04
CA SER A 116 -13.69 -2.70 8.01
C SER A 116 -14.04 -3.60 6.82
N LYS A 117 -15.08 -3.24 6.07
CA LYS A 117 -15.44 -3.97 4.86
C LYS A 117 -14.29 -3.84 3.83
N PRO A 118 -13.69 -4.95 3.40
CA PRO A 118 -12.62 -4.88 2.41
C PRO A 118 -13.14 -4.43 1.05
N ALA A 119 -12.32 -3.66 0.34
CA ALA A 119 -12.54 -3.30 -1.06
C ALA A 119 -11.35 -3.77 -1.90
N PRO A 120 -11.53 -3.98 -3.21
CA PRO A 120 -10.41 -4.29 -4.09
C PRO A 120 -9.34 -3.20 -4.02
N LEU A 121 -8.10 -3.58 -3.80
CA LEU A 121 -6.95 -2.66 -3.76
C LEU A 121 -6.60 -2.14 -5.16
N PHE A 122 -6.82 -2.98 -6.16
CA PHE A 122 -6.51 -2.69 -7.56
C PHE A 122 -7.73 -2.96 -8.42
N THR A 123 -7.96 -2.10 -9.38
CA THR A 123 -8.94 -2.32 -10.45
C THR A 123 -8.23 -2.86 -11.68
N LYS A 124 -8.90 -3.77 -12.40
CA LYS A 124 -8.40 -4.22 -13.69
C LYS A 124 -8.38 -3.03 -14.65
N LEU A 125 -7.24 -2.73 -15.22
CA LEU A 125 -7.11 -1.68 -16.23
C LEU A 125 -7.79 -2.13 -17.53
N ASP A 126 -8.36 -1.16 -18.25
CA ASP A 126 -8.86 -1.40 -19.59
C ASP A 126 -7.69 -1.76 -20.51
N PRO A 127 -7.79 -2.83 -21.30
CA PRO A 127 -6.76 -3.17 -22.30
C PRO A 127 -6.43 -2.02 -23.25
N GLU A 128 -7.38 -1.17 -23.59
CA GLU A 128 -7.16 0.00 -24.43
C GLU A 128 -6.17 1.00 -23.82
N LEU A 129 -6.07 1.07 -22.49
CA LEU A 129 -5.07 1.90 -21.81
C LEU A 129 -3.63 1.43 -22.08
N ALA A 130 -3.43 0.14 -22.39
CA ALA A 130 -2.11 -0.38 -22.74
C ALA A 130 -1.69 0.07 -24.16
N GLU A 131 -2.66 0.30 -25.06
CA GLU A 131 -2.41 0.73 -26.44
C GLU A 131 -2.35 2.26 -26.56
N THR A 132 -3.21 2.97 -25.83
CA THR A 132 -3.34 4.43 -25.95
C THR A 132 -2.53 5.19 -24.88
N GLY A 133 -2.07 4.52 -23.84
CA GLY A 133 -1.49 5.12 -22.65
C GLY A 133 -2.50 5.94 -21.83
N PRO A 134 -2.19 6.27 -20.59
CA PRO A 134 -3.01 7.19 -19.81
C PRO A 134 -2.95 8.60 -20.43
N GLU A 135 -4.03 9.36 -20.27
CA GLU A 135 -4.20 10.68 -20.88
C GLU A 135 -3.04 11.65 -20.56
N TRP A 136 -2.50 11.59 -19.35
CA TRP A 136 -1.35 12.38 -18.93
C TRP A 136 -0.02 11.99 -19.60
N ALA A 137 0.08 10.78 -20.17
CA ALA A 137 1.27 10.31 -20.89
C ALA A 137 1.20 10.63 -22.39
N ARG A 138 0.09 11.18 -22.87
CA ARG A 138 -0.04 11.63 -24.26
C ARG A 138 0.70 12.95 -24.42
N VAL A 139 1.90 12.90 -24.96
CA VAL A 139 2.59 14.10 -25.41
C VAL A 139 1.86 14.57 -26.65
N GLU A 140 1.24 15.75 -26.58
CA GLU A 140 0.75 16.43 -27.79
C GLU A 140 1.95 16.57 -28.75
N LYS A 141 1.85 15.90 -29.90
CA LYS A 141 2.79 16.10 -30.98
C LYS A 141 2.33 17.35 -31.71
N ASP A 142 2.92 18.50 -31.37
CA ASP A 142 2.93 19.68 -32.22
C ASP A 142 3.76 19.47 -33.49
#